data_b332a372f68ec3da8d3b4840cb0fe6e3
#
_entry.id   b332a372f68ec3da8d3b4840cb0fe6e3
#
_cell.length_a   1.000
_cell.length_b   1.000
_cell.length_c   1.000
_cell.angle_alpha   90.00
_cell.angle_beta   90.00
_cell.angle_gamma   90.00
#
_symmetry.space_group_name_H-M   'P 1'
#
loop_
_entity.id
_entity.type
_entity.pdbx_description
1 polymer ?
#
loop_
_entity_poly.entity_id
_entity_poly.type
_entity_poly.pdbx_seq_one_letter_code
_entity_poly.pdbx_strand_id
1 'polypeptide(L)'
;IPKSIFDNIKVKSYLNSKIIKISKNSNDLFSLFSEKEEFKDFDYVLICIPYLQSKELSKDLIDFTQIVIEPSYDPIHTVMLSYKNNNNISIKAGLNLHKDISFFMNQNIKFNELSSDCWVLNMSSEYTKNNINIDKIVLEKYAQSIFEETFDIKNEISFIKSHRWLYAQTKVSYNSISKKNWINSKDNKIFLSGDWVLGKSLSDAWDAGEKLSHYIKILSV
;
A
#
# COMPACT_ATOMS: atom_id res chain seq x y z
N ILE A 1 8.93 8.42 -6.58
CA ILE A 1 9.92 7.31 -6.65
C ILE A 1 9.47 6.24 -7.66
N PRO A 2 8.27 5.62 -7.60
CA PRO A 2 7.90 4.57 -8.56
C PRO A 2 8.00 5.04 -10.02
N LYS A 3 7.48 6.22 -10.35
CA LYS A 3 7.52 6.75 -11.72
C LYS A 3 8.95 6.89 -12.24
N SER A 4 9.85 7.48 -11.46
CA SER A 4 11.26 7.64 -11.87
C SER A 4 12.00 6.32 -12.07
N ILE A 5 11.61 5.27 -11.34
CA ILE A 5 12.13 3.93 -11.57
C ILE A 5 11.62 3.39 -12.92
N PHE A 6 10.32 3.47 -13.18
CA PHE A 6 9.73 2.99 -14.44
C PHE A 6 10.26 3.72 -15.66
N ASP A 7 10.51 5.01 -15.57
CA ASP A 7 11.05 5.81 -16.67
C ASP A 7 12.49 5.39 -17.06
N ASN A 8 13.21 4.70 -16.17
CA ASN A 8 14.59 4.27 -16.36
C ASN A 8 14.75 2.78 -16.73
N ILE A 9 13.67 2.00 -16.75
CA ILE A 9 13.70 0.57 -17.09
C ILE A 9 12.87 0.31 -18.35
N LYS A 10 13.40 -0.59 -19.22
CA LYS A 10 12.69 -1.01 -20.45
C LYS A 10 11.63 -2.04 -20.12
N VAL A 11 10.51 -1.61 -19.52
CA VAL A 11 9.35 -2.47 -19.24
C VAL A 11 8.12 -1.94 -19.95
N LYS A 12 7.27 -2.84 -20.39
CA LYS A 12 5.94 -2.51 -20.91
C LYS A 12 4.98 -2.42 -19.73
N SER A 13 4.35 -1.26 -19.53
CA SER A 13 3.38 -1.03 -18.46
C SER A 13 1.97 -0.86 -19.01
N TYR A 14 1.00 -1.45 -18.30
CA TYR A 14 -0.42 -1.36 -18.61
C TYR A 14 -1.13 -0.75 -17.40
N LEU A 15 -1.45 0.53 -17.49
CA LEU A 15 -2.18 1.26 -16.45
C LEU A 15 -3.69 1.03 -16.59
N ASN A 16 -4.42 1.18 -15.48
CA ASN A 16 -5.87 0.97 -15.43
C ASN A 16 -6.33 -0.42 -15.90
N SER A 17 -5.46 -1.42 -15.75
CA SER A 17 -5.68 -2.80 -16.16
C SER A 17 -5.66 -3.71 -14.92
N LYS A 18 -6.76 -3.69 -14.15
CA LYS A 18 -6.91 -4.56 -12.98
C LYS A 18 -7.01 -6.02 -13.42
N ILE A 19 -6.04 -6.84 -13.04
CA ILE A 19 -6.06 -8.27 -13.28
C ILE A 19 -7.06 -8.93 -12.33
N ILE A 20 -7.99 -9.71 -12.89
CA ILE A 20 -9.07 -10.40 -12.17
C ILE A 20 -8.95 -11.93 -12.22
N LYS A 21 -8.14 -12.45 -13.15
CA LYS A 21 -7.91 -13.89 -13.30
C LYS A 21 -6.53 -14.17 -13.90
N ILE A 22 -5.94 -15.27 -13.46
CA ILE A 22 -4.74 -15.87 -14.04
C ILE A 22 -5.12 -17.27 -14.50
N SER A 23 -4.69 -17.67 -15.69
CA SER A 23 -4.82 -19.04 -16.17
C SER A 23 -3.51 -19.52 -16.77
N LYS A 24 -3.32 -20.83 -16.80
CA LYS A 24 -2.20 -21.52 -17.43
C LYS A 24 -2.70 -22.29 -18.64
N ASN A 25 -2.04 -22.15 -19.79
CA ASN A 25 -2.41 -22.84 -21.01
C ASN A 25 -1.69 -24.20 -21.15
N SER A 26 -1.99 -24.95 -22.21
CA SER A 26 -1.38 -26.25 -22.50
C SER A 26 0.13 -26.21 -22.79
N ASN A 27 0.65 -25.03 -23.16
CA ASN A 27 2.09 -24.81 -23.43
C ASN A 27 2.84 -24.36 -22.17
N ASP A 28 2.25 -24.49 -20.99
CA ASP A 28 2.84 -24.12 -19.71
C ASP A 28 3.08 -22.61 -19.53
N LEU A 29 2.45 -21.77 -20.36
CA LEU A 29 2.49 -20.31 -20.30
C LEU A 29 1.25 -19.73 -19.60
N PHE A 30 1.37 -18.53 -19.06
CA PHE A 30 0.28 -17.86 -18.34
C PHE A 30 -0.42 -16.81 -19.21
N SER A 31 -1.74 -16.73 -19.03
CA SER A 31 -2.55 -15.61 -19.47
C SER A 31 -3.12 -14.86 -18.27
N LEU A 32 -3.10 -13.54 -18.35
CA LEU A 32 -3.64 -12.63 -17.35
C LEU A 32 -4.86 -11.93 -17.93
N PHE A 33 -5.97 -11.91 -17.22
CA PHE A 33 -7.23 -11.33 -17.68
C PHE A 33 -7.56 -10.09 -16.84
N SER A 34 -7.78 -8.98 -17.51
CA SER A 34 -8.44 -7.80 -16.95
C SER A 34 -9.94 -7.80 -17.33
N GLU A 35 -10.68 -6.80 -16.87
CA GLU A 35 -12.08 -6.61 -17.31
C GLU A 35 -12.21 -6.31 -18.81
N LYS A 36 -11.13 -5.87 -19.47
CA LYS A 36 -11.16 -5.34 -20.83
C LYS A 36 -10.37 -6.16 -21.84
N GLU A 37 -9.28 -6.80 -21.41
CA GLU A 37 -8.32 -7.43 -22.30
C GLU A 37 -7.63 -8.64 -21.66
N GLU A 38 -7.01 -9.46 -22.49
CA GLU A 38 -6.19 -10.59 -22.12
C GLU A 38 -4.74 -10.33 -22.52
N PHE A 39 -3.83 -10.59 -21.59
CA PHE A 39 -2.38 -10.54 -21.79
C PHE A 39 -1.86 -11.98 -21.79
N LYS A 40 -1.08 -12.38 -22.80
CA LYS A 40 -0.71 -13.78 -23.06
C LYS A 40 0.80 -14.03 -23.01
N ASP A 41 1.11 -15.33 -22.93
CA ASP A 41 2.43 -15.90 -23.18
C ASP A 41 3.50 -15.44 -22.18
N PHE A 42 3.15 -15.46 -20.88
CA PHE A 42 4.10 -15.19 -19.80
C PHE A 42 4.69 -16.49 -19.24
N ASP A 43 6.02 -16.57 -19.11
CA ASP A 43 6.72 -17.68 -18.46
C ASP A 43 6.57 -17.66 -16.95
N TYR A 44 6.54 -16.46 -16.35
CA TYR A 44 6.44 -16.23 -14.91
C TYR A 44 5.40 -15.17 -14.59
N VAL A 45 4.77 -15.31 -13.43
CA VAL A 45 3.86 -14.30 -12.88
C VAL A 45 4.30 -13.90 -11.48
N LEU A 46 4.60 -12.62 -11.28
CA LEU A 46 4.92 -12.03 -9.99
C LEU A 46 3.76 -11.16 -9.51
N ILE A 47 3.15 -11.54 -8.39
CA ILE A 47 1.99 -10.86 -7.82
C ILE A 47 2.48 -10.05 -6.62
N CYS A 48 2.62 -8.72 -6.79
CA CYS A 48 3.18 -7.79 -5.81
C CYS A 48 2.12 -6.84 -5.24
N ILE A 49 0.97 -7.39 -4.83
CA ILE A 49 -0.15 -6.68 -4.22
C ILE A 49 -0.37 -7.21 -2.79
N PRO A 50 -1.24 -6.58 -1.96
CA PRO A 50 -1.49 -7.04 -0.60
C PRO A 50 -1.87 -8.52 -0.53
N TYR A 51 -1.43 -9.21 0.52
CA TYR A 51 -1.53 -10.68 0.67
C TYR A 51 -2.93 -11.23 0.39
N LEU A 52 -3.97 -10.64 0.98
CA LEU A 52 -5.34 -11.14 0.80
C LEU A 52 -5.81 -11.06 -0.66
N GLN A 53 -5.42 -10.00 -1.37
CA GLN A 53 -5.71 -9.86 -2.80
C GLN A 53 -4.87 -10.82 -3.63
N SER A 54 -3.59 -11.01 -3.28
CA SER A 54 -2.71 -12.00 -3.93
C SER A 54 -3.25 -13.42 -3.78
N LYS A 55 -3.68 -13.78 -2.57
CA LYS A 55 -4.27 -15.08 -2.25
C LYS A 55 -5.52 -15.33 -3.09
N GLU A 56 -6.45 -14.37 -3.11
CA GLU A 56 -7.69 -14.52 -3.89
C GLU A 56 -7.42 -14.68 -5.38
N LEU A 57 -6.49 -13.91 -5.93
CA LEU A 57 -6.14 -13.97 -7.36
C LEU A 57 -5.45 -15.28 -7.76
N SER A 58 -4.74 -15.93 -6.84
CA SER A 58 -3.92 -17.13 -7.14
C SER A 58 -4.38 -18.40 -6.42
N LYS A 59 -5.56 -18.41 -5.79
CA LYS A 59 -6.06 -19.53 -4.98
C LYS A 59 -6.15 -20.87 -5.70
N ASP A 60 -6.40 -20.85 -7.01
CA ASP A 60 -6.50 -22.06 -7.85
C ASP A 60 -5.12 -22.52 -8.38
N LEU A 61 -4.07 -21.74 -8.15
CA LEU A 61 -2.72 -21.96 -8.70
C LEU A 61 -1.67 -22.18 -7.63
N ILE A 62 -1.92 -21.75 -6.41
CA ILE A 62 -1.03 -21.88 -5.25
C ILE A 62 -1.76 -22.59 -4.11
N ASP A 63 -1.06 -23.55 -3.50
CA ASP A 63 -1.55 -24.24 -2.32
C ASP A 63 -1.25 -23.42 -1.04
N PHE A 64 -2.29 -22.87 -0.44
CA PHE A 64 -2.22 -22.09 0.80
C PHE A 64 -2.44 -22.91 2.06
N THR A 65 -2.68 -24.21 1.98
CA THR A 65 -3.05 -25.06 3.14
C THR A 65 -1.96 -25.12 4.22
N GLN A 66 -0.71 -24.88 3.83
CA GLN A 66 0.44 -24.90 4.75
C GLN A 66 0.69 -23.56 5.45
N ILE A 67 -0.08 -22.52 5.14
CA ILE A 67 0.03 -21.21 5.77
C ILE A 67 -0.89 -21.17 6.98
N VAL A 68 -0.39 -21.58 8.12
CA VAL A 68 -1.16 -21.69 9.38
C VAL A 68 -1.54 -20.31 9.93
N ILE A 69 -0.63 -19.32 9.82
CA ILE A 69 -0.86 -17.95 10.24
C ILE A 69 -0.65 -17.05 9.03
N GLU A 70 -1.68 -16.30 8.66
CA GLU A 70 -1.65 -15.42 7.52
C GLU A 70 -1.07 -14.04 7.86
N PRO A 71 -0.37 -13.38 6.92
CA PRO A 71 -0.05 -11.97 7.02
C PRO A 71 -1.30 -11.14 7.28
N SER A 72 -1.19 -10.19 8.18
CA SER A 72 -2.30 -9.33 8.56
C SER A 72 -1.92 -7.85 8.48
N TYR A 73 -2.92 -7.00 8.40
CA TYR A 73 -2.75 -5.56 8.21
C TYR A 73 -3.54 -4.75 9.23
N ASP A 74 -3.00 -3.61 9.56
CA ASP A 74 -3.71 -2.55 10.26
C ASP A 74 -4.24 -1.54 9.23
N PRO A 75 -5.54 -1.26 9.21
CA PRO A 75 -6.10 -0.22 8.36
C PRO A 75 -5.82 1.16 8.92
N ILE A 76 -5.74 2.18 8.04
CA ILE A 76 -5.56 3.58 8.42
C ILE A 76 -6.49 4.47 7.59
N HIS A 77 -7.20 5.37 8.24
CA HIS A 77 -7.82 6.52 7.60
C HIS A 77 -6.79 7.66 7.52
N THR A 78 -6.61 8.22 6.35
CA THR A 78 -5.77 9.39 6.14
C THR A 78 -6.66 10.57 5.77
N VAL A 79 -6.45 11.72 6.41
CA VAL A 79 -7.13 12.97 6.10
C VAL A 79 -6.10 13.98 5.63
N MET A 80 -6.39 14.61 4.49
CA MET A 80 -5.58 15.67 3.90
C MET A 80 -6.30 17.00 4.10
N LEU A 81 -5.58 17.96 4.66
CA LEU A 81 -6.06 19.31 4.93
C LEU A 81 -5.23 20.32 4.16
N SER A 82 -5.87 21.40 3.68
CA SER A 82 -5.17 22.57 3.14
C SER A 82 -5.86 23.84 3.64
N TYR A 83 -5.06 24.78 4.13
CA TYR A 83 -5.49 26.10 4.57
C TYR A 83 -5.07 27.17 3.56
N LYS A 84 -5.89 28.22 3.40
CA LYS A 84 -5.60 29.33 2.47
C LYS A 84 -4.30 30.05 2.81
N ASN A 85 -4.02 30.22 4.10
CA ASN A 85 -2.84 30.90 4.59
C ASN A 85 -1.99 29.97 5.47
N ASN A 86 -0.71 30.30 5.61
CA ASN A 86 0.20 29.57 6.49
C ASN A 86 -0.22 29.78 7.97
N ASN A 87 -0.40 28.70 8.69
CA ASN A 87 -0.77 28.72 10.11
C ASN A 87 0.44 28.93 11.06
N ASN A 88 1.67 29.05 10.51
CA ASN A 88 2.90 29.26 11.26
C ASN A 88 3.16 28.22 12.36
N ILE A 89 2.65 26.99 12.17
CA ILE A 89 2.91 25.88 13.08
C ILE A 89 4.40 25.53 13.00
N SER A 90 5.10 25.61 14.13
CA SER A 90 6.55 25.34 14.21
C SER A 90 6.87 23.87 14.01
N ILE A 91 6.05 22.97 14.54
CA ILE A 91 6.20 21.53 14.42
C ILE A 91 5.67 21.09 13.08
N LYS A 92 6.54 20.61 12.19
CA LYS A 92 6.16 20.23 10.82
C LYS A 92 5.79 18.76 10.64
N ALA A 93 6.12 17.90 11.59
CA ALA A 93 5.72 16.50 11.64
C ALA A 93 5.79 15.95 13.05
N GLY A 94 4.98 14.95 13.35
CA GLY A 94 5.01 14.32 14.66
C GLY A 94 4.15 13.07 14.75
N LEU A 95 4.29 12.40 15.87
CA LEU A 95 3.53 11.20 16.22
C LEU A 95 2.60 11.51 17.40
N ASN A 96 1.45 10.80 17.41
CA ASN A 96 0.52 10.81 18.54
C ASN A 96 0.05 12.22 18.93
N LEU A 97 -0.37 13.01 17.94
CA LEU A 97 -0.96 14.33 18.15
C LEU A 97 -2.16 14.26 19.11
N HIS A 98 -2.96 13.21 18.96
CA HIS A 98 -4.11 12.86 19.74
C HIS A 98 -4.22 11.34 19.81
N LYS A 99 -4.96 10.76 20.76
CA LYS A 99 -5.20 9.30 20.83
C LYS A 99 -5.70 8.70 19.51
N ASP A 100 -6.46 9.48 18.74
CA ASP A 100 -7.06 9.07 17.47
C ASP A 100 -6.25 9.51 16.23
N ILE A 101 -5.23 10.36 16.39
CA ILE A 101 -4.31 10.77 15.31
C ILE A 101 -2.89 10.32 15.66
N SER A 102 -2.44 9.27 14.97
CA SER A 102 -1.14 8.65 15.22
C SER A 102 0.03 9.35 14.54
N PHE A 103 -0.22 10.07 13.46
CA PHE A 103 0.81 10.76 12.68
C PHE A 103 0.25 12.00 12.01
N PHE A 104 1.06 13.06 11.94
CA PHE A 104 0.75 14.24 11.14
C PHE A 104 2.01 14.80 10.48
N MET A 105 1.85 15.44 9.33
CA MET A 105 2.98 16.00 8.59
C MET A 105 2.53 17.14 7.66
N ASN A 106 3.29 18.24 7.70
CA ASN A 106 3.18 19.31 6.73
C ASN A 106 3.81 18.90 5.40
N GLN A 107 3.07 18.99 4.31
CA GLN A 107 3.56 18.59 2.99
C GLN A 107 4.46 19.63 2.33
N ASN A 108 4.42 20.89 2.78
CA ASN A 108 5.27 21.95 2.25
C ASN A 108 6.77 21.69 2.49
N ILE A 109 7.12 20.85 3.47
CA ILE A 109 8.52 20.42 3.67
C ILE A 109 9.04 19.48 2.57
N LYS A 110 8.13 18.84 1.83
CA LYS A 110 8.48 17.94 0.71
C LYS A 110 8.33 18.63 -0.65
N PHE A 111 7.40 19.54 -0.74
CA PHE A 111 6.98 20.18 -1.97
C PHE A 111 7.02 21.70 -1.79
N ASN A 112 8.16 22.32 -2.10
CA ASN A 112 8.37 23.76 -1.91
C ASN A 112 7.45 24.65 -2.78
N GLU A 113 6.78 24.09 -3.77
CA GLU A 113 5.92 24.78 -4.72
C GLU A 113 4.48 24.94 -4.24
N LEU A 114 4.12 24.38 -3.07
CA LEU A 114 2.75 24.49 -2.56
C LEU A 114 2.49 25.91 -2.04
N SER A 115 1.49 26.56 -2.61
CA SER A 115 1.05 27.90 -2.22
C SER A 115 0.18 27.92 -0.96
N SER A 116 -0.36 26.77 -0.57
CA SER A 116 -1.26 26.57 0.56
C SER A 116 -0.56 25.80 1.69
N ASP A 117 -1.02 25.95 2.93
CA ASP A 117 -0.51 25.19 4.08
C ASP A 117 -1.15 23.80 4.12
N CYS A 118 -0.44 22.80 3.60
CA CYS A 118 -0.96 21.45 3.35
C CYS A 118 -0.49 20.44 4.40
N TRP A 119 -1.44 19.70 4.96
CA TRP A 119 -1.20 18.73 6.02
C TRP A 119 -1.79 17.37 5.69
N VAL A 120 -1.12 16.31 6.14
CA VAL A 120 -1.61 14.93 6.13
C VAL A 120 -1.69 14.45 7.57
N LEU A 121 -2.84 13.91 7.94
CA LEU A 121 -3.11 13.30 9.23
C LEU A 121 -3.43 11.83 9.01
N ASN A 122 -2.77 10.93 9.74
CA ASN A 122 -3.15 9.53 9.80
C ASN A 122 -3.86 9.27 11.13
N MET A 123 -5.09 8.79 11.03
CA MET A 123 -5.81 8.32 12.21
C MET A 123 -5.09 7.11 12.81
N SER A 124 -5.28 6.85 14.10
CA SER A 124 -4.74 5.63 14.71
C SER A 124 -5.42 4.38 14.13
N SER A 125 -4.68 3.26 14.12
CA SER A 125 -5.22 1.98 13.67
C SER A 125 -6.42 1.55 14.51
N GLU A 126 -6.40 1.81 15.81
CA GLU A 126 -7.51 1.51 16.71
C GLU A 126 -8.76 2.32 16.36
N TYR A 127 -8.63 3.64 16.21
CA TYR A 127 -9.74 4.49 15.76
C TYR A 127 -10.29 4.01 14.41
N THR A 128 -9.39 3.71 13.46
CA THR A 128 -9.78 3.27 12.12
C THR A 128 -10.53 1.95 12.14
N LYS A 129 -10.10 0.97 12.93
CA LYS A 129 -10.79 -0.33 13.08
C LYS A 129 -12.20 -0.17 13.65
N ASN A 130 -12.33 0.66 14.68
CA ASN A 130 -13.62 0.91 15.34
C ASN A 130 -14.58 1.71 14.46
N ASN A 131 -14.05 2.45 13.47
CA ASN A 131 -14.78 3.35 12.59
C ASN A 131 -14.53 3.04 11.10
N ILE A 132 -14.36 1.77 10.73
CA ILE A 132 -13.91 1.38 9.38
C ILE A 132 -14.82 1.86 8.26
N ASN A 133 -16.13 1.98 8.52
CA ASN A 133 -17.15 2.43 7.56
C ASN A 133 -17.71 3.82 7.90
N ILE A 134 -17.00 4.61 8.69
CA ILE A 134 -17.43 5.98 9.01
C ILE A 134 -17.69 6.80 7.73
N ASP A 135 -18.71 7.64 7.78
CA ASP A 135 -18.93 8.61 6.70
C ASP A 135 -17.73 9.55 6.53
N LYS A 136 -17.36 9.83 5.29
CA LYS A 136 -16.18 10.64 4.97
C LYS A 136 -16.27 12.05 5.54
N ILE A 137 -17.44 12.67 5.46
CA ILE A 137 -17.63 14.06 5.94
C ILE A 137 -17.50 14.11 7.46
N VAL A 138 -18.02 13.09 8.16
CA VAL A 138 -17.91 12.97 9.61
C VAL A 138 -16.44 12.80 10.02
N LEU A 139 -15.70 11.89 9.35
CA LEU A 139 -14.28 11.67 9.58
C LEU A 139 -13.46 12.94 9.35
N GLU A 140 -13.70 13.61 8.23
CA GLU A 140 -12.99 14.82 7.81
C GLU A 140 -13.17 15.95 8.83
N LYS A 141 -14.40 16.21 9.23
CA LYS A 141 -14.72 17.22 10.27
C LYS A 141 -14.10 16.86 11.62
N TYR A 142 -14.14 15.60 12.01
CA TYR A 142 -13.55 15.15 13.27
C TYR A 142 -12.04 15.33 13.29
N ALA A 143 -11.33 14.90 12.25
CA ALA A 143 -9.89 15.07 12.17
C ALA A 143 -9.48 16.54 12.09
N GLN A 144 -10.25 17.36 11.36
CA GLN A 144 -10.07 18.80 11.27
C GLN A 144 -10.21 19.46 12.64
N SER A 145 -11.28 19.18 13.40
CA SER A 145 -11.50 19.80 14.72
C SER A 145 -10.36 19.51 15.67
N ILE A 146 -9.88 18.26 15.75
CA ILE A 146 -8.73 17.90 16.60
C ILE A 146 -7.49 18.70 16.20
N PHE A 147 -7.21 18.79 14.91
CA PHE A 147 -6.02 19.47 14.40
C PHE A 147 -6.08 20.98 14.67
N GLU A 148 -7.22 21.61 14.41
CA GLU A 148 -7.45 23.04 14.63
C GLU A 148 -7.41 23.40 16.12
N GLU A 149 -8.03 22.62 16.99
CA GLU A 149 -7.98 22.79 18.43
C GLU A 149 -6.56 22.65 18.98
N THR A 150 -5.80 21.64 18.51
CA THR A 150 -4.44 21.40 18.99
C THR A 150 -3.48 22.53 18.67
N PHE A 151 -3.62 23.18 17.53
CA PHE A 151 -2.71 24.23 17.05
C PHE A 151 -3.32 25.64 17.05
N ASP A 152 -4.50 25.80 17.65
CA ASP A 152 -5.26 27.07 17.68
C ASP A 152 -5.40 27.73 16.30
N ILE A 153 -5.76 26.91 15.29
CA ILE A 153 -5.88 27.35 13.90
C ILE A 153 -7.17 28.16 13.72
N LYS A 154 -7.02 29.36 13.13
CA LYS A 154 -8.14 30.25 12.82
C LYS A 154 -8.32 30.48 11.29
N ASN A 155 -7.35 30.01 10.51
CA ASN A 155 -7.38 30.18 9.06
C ASN A 155 -8.47 29.30 8.43
N GLU A 156 -9.03 29.81 7.35
CA GLU A 156 -10.06 29.10 6.59
C GLU A 156 -9.45 27.90 5.85
N ILE A 157 -10.13 26.74 5.99
CA ILE A 157 -9.79 25.56 5.22
C ILE A 157 -10.17 25.74 3.75
N SER A 158 -9.26 25.43 2.84
CA SER A 158 -9.46 25.51 1.40
C SER A 158 -9.74 24.17 0.76
N PHE A 159 -9.28 23.08 1.40
CA PHE A 159 -9.46 21.72 0.92
C PHE A 159 -9.42 20.73 2.07
N ILE A 160 -10.31 19.74 2.01
CA ILE A 160 -10.29 18.58 2.89
C ILE A 160 -10.70 17.35 2.11
N LYS A 161 -9.97 16.24 2.30
CA LYS A 161 -10.30 14.95 1.70
C LYS A 161 -9.74 13.82 2.53
N SER A 162 -10.51 12.74 2.65
CA SER A 162 -10.08 11.52 3.31
C SER A 162 -9.91 10.35 2.36
N HIS A 163 -9.07 9.40 2.77
CA HIS A 163 -8.90 8.11 2.12
C HIS A 163 -8.77 6.99 3.14
N ARG A 164 -9.37 5.84 2.84
CA ARG A 164 -9.29 4.63 3.65
C ARG A 164 -8.31 3.63 3.04
N TRP A 165 -7.23 3.34 3.77
CA TRP A 165 -6.25 2.33 3.42
C TRP A 165 -6.53 1.06 4.22
N LEU A 166 -7.10 0.03 3.59
CA LEU A 166 -7.42 -1.23 4.27
C LEU A 166 -6.16 -2.06 4.59
N TYR A 167 -5.15 -1.93 3.77
CA TYR A 167 -3.87 -2.65 3.89
C TYR A 167 -2.72 -1.66 4.12
N ALA A 168 -2.87 -0.79 5.12
CA ALA A 168 -1.96 0.33 5.31
C ALA A 168 -0.62 -0.07 5.91
N GLN A 169 -0.64 -0.94 6.91
CA GLN A 169 0.57 -1.41 7.58
C GLN A 169 0.49 -2.91 7.83
N THR A 170 1.52 -3.64 7.44
CA THR A 170 1.67 -5.04 7.80
C THR A 170 1.83 -5.17 9.31
N LYS A 171 0.93 -5.87 9.97
CA LYS A 171 0.97 -6.16 11.41
C LYS A 171 1.80 -7.42 11.67
N VAL A 172 1.52 -8.47 10.90
CA VAL A 172 2.23 -9.75 10.94
C VAL A 172 2.77 -10.01 9.55
N SER A 173 4.10 -10.07 9.39
CA SER A 173 4.75 -10.37 8.11
C SER A 173 4.87 -11.87 7.89
N TYR A 174 4.89 -12.29 6.62
CA TYR A 174 5.01 -13.69 6.25
C TYR A 174 6.33 -14.30 6.72
N ASN A 175 7.45 -13.61 6.55
CA ASN A 175 8.77 -14.09 6.96
C ASN A 175 8.90 -14.30 8.47
N SER A 176 8.23 -13.46 9.29
CA SER A 176 8.26 -13.62 10.75
C SER A 176 7.71 -14.98 11.21
N ILE A 177 6.84 -15.59 10.41
CA ILE A 177 6.17 -16.87 10.69
C ILE A 177 6.91 -18.02 9.96
N SER A 178 7.04 -17.90 8.65
CA SER A 178 7.49 -19.00 7.77
C SER A 178 9.00 -19.06 7.57
N LYS A 179 9.72 -17.98 7.88
CA LYS A 179 11.15 -17.76 7.54
C LYS A 179 11.43 -17.77 6.03
N LYS A 180 10.38 -17.66 5.19
CA LYS A 180 10.49 -17.59 3.73
C LYS A 180 10.37 -16.15 3.25
N ASN A 181 10.92 -15.88 2.07
CA ASN A 181 10.97 -14.52 1.49
C ASN A 181 9.93 -14.30 0.38
N TRP A 182 9.11 -15.30 0.05
CA TRP A 182 7.99 -15.27 -0.89
C TRP A 182 7.13 -16.51 -0.72
N ILE A 183 5.93 -16.49 -1.34
CA ILE A 183 5.10 -17.67 -1.56
C ILE A 183 5.16 -18.00 -3.04
N ASN A 184 5.21 -19.27 -3.41
CA ASN A 184 5.30 -19.69 -4.80
C ASN A 184 4.41 -20.90 -5.11
N SER A 185 4.07 -21.07 -6.40
CA SER A 185 3.45 -22.29 -6.93
C SER A 185 4.45 -23.48 -6.90
N LYS A 186 3.93 -24.70 -6.97
CA LYS A 186 4.75 -25.93 -6.95
C LYS A 186 5.77 -25.99 -8.08
N ASP A 187 5.45 -25.42 -9.23
CA ASP A 187 6.32 -25.35 -10.40
C ASP A 187 7.30 -24.18 -10.41
N ASN A 188 7.30 -23.35 -9.37
CA ASN A 188 8.13 -22.16 -9.26
C ASN A 188 7.95 -21.15 -10.41
N LYS A 189 6.73 -21.00 -10.91
CA LYS A 189 6.42 -20.05 -11.99
C LYS A 189 5.52 -18.89 -11.56
N ILE A 190 4.80 -19.03 -10.44
CA ILE A 190 4.02 -17.95 -9.83
C ILE A 190 4.62 -17.61 -8.47
N PHE A 191 4.84 -16.34 -8.22
CA PHE A 191 5.40 -15.83 -6.97
C PHE A 191 4.55 -14.72 -6.39
N LEU A 192 4.30 -14.76 -5.09
CA LEU A 192 3.69 -13.69 -4.32
C LEU A 192 4.75 -12.98 -3.49
N SER A 193 4.83 -11.67 -3.59
CA SER A 193 5.76 -10.84 -2.84
C SER A 193 5.15 -9.46 -2.55
N GLY A 194 5.82 -8.67 -1.73
CA GLY A 194 5.39 -7.33 -1.33
C GLY A 194 5.97 -6.94 0.02
N ASP A 195 5.58 -5.78 0.54
CA ASP A 195 5.96 -5.30 1.87
C ASP A 195 5.63 -6.31 2.98
N TRP A 196 4.47 -6.95 2.87
CA TRP A 196 3.95 -7.94 3.81
C TRP A 196 4.82 -9.19 3.97
N VAL A 197 5.78 -9.40 3.08
CA VAL A 197 6.68 -10.57 3.16
C VAL A 197 7.71 -10.39 4.26
N LEU A 198 8.45 -9.29 4.27
CA LEU A 198 9.56 -9.05 5.20
C LEU A 198 9.17 -8.17 6.39
N GLY A 199 8.33 -7.18 6.17
CA GLY A 199 7.99 -6.21 7.20
C GLY A 199 6.87 -5.28 6.81
N LYS A 200 7.01 -3.98 7.09
CA LYS A 200 5.95 -2.98 6.93
C LYS A 200 6.43 -1.66 6.32
N SER A 201 7.66 -1.63 5.86
CA SER A 201 8.29 -0.43 5.29
C SER A 201 8.48 -0.53 3.78
N LEU A 202 8.74 0.61 3.15
CA LEU A 202 9.13 0.66 1.74
C LEU A 202 10.45 -0.11 1.49
N SER A 203 11.38 -0.08 2.46
CA SER A 203 12.62 -0.84 2.38
C SER A 203 12.35 -2.34 2.38
N ASP A 204 11.42 -2.82 3.21
CA ASP A 204 11.04 -4.24 3.23
C ASP A 204 10.44 -4.69 1.90
N ALA A 205 9.64 -3.85 1.24
CA ALA A 205 9.11 -4.12 -0.09
C ALA A 205 10.24 -4.21 -1.14
N TRP A 206 11.22 -3.30 -1.05
CA TRP A 206 12.38 -3.30 -1.94
C TRP A 206 13.23 -4.57 -1.75
N ASP A 207 13.58 -4.90 -0.52
CA ASP A 207 14.40 -6.07 -0.17
C ASP A 207 13.70 -7.38 -0.57
N ALA A 208 12.38 -7.45 -0.41
CA ALA A 208 11.59 -8.60 -0.86
C ALA A 208 11.67 -8.77 -2.39
N GLY A 209 11.56 -7.67 -3.14
CA GLY A 209 11.69 -7.65 -4.60
C GLY A 209 13.09 -8.05 -5.05
N GLU A 210 14.13 -7.52 -4.41
CA GLU A 210 15.53 -7.85 -4.72
C GLU A 210 15.83 -9.34 -4.50
N LYS A 211 15.48 -9.89 -3.34
CA LYS A 211 15.64 -11.32 -3.03
C LYS A 211 14.93 -12.22 -4.04
N LEU A 212 13.69 -11.87 -4.40
CA LEU A 212 12.92 -12.62 -5.39
C LEU A 212 13.54 -12.53 -6.78
N SER A 213 14.03 -11.36 -7.20
CA SER A 213 14.66 -11.19 -8.51
C SER A 213 15.93 -12.02 -8.67
N HIS A 214 16.75 -12.09 -7.61
CA HIS A 214 17.94 -12.96 -7.59
C HIS A 214 17.57 -14.44 -7.73
N TYR A 215 16.53 -14.88 -7.04
CA TYR A 215 16.06 -16.26 -7.13
C TYR A 215 15.56 -16.63 -8.53
N ILE A 216 14.74 -15.76 -9.14
CA ILE A 216 14.20 -15.99 -10.49
C ILE A 216 15.32 -16.05 -11.53
N LYS A 217 16.37 -15.22 -11.41
CA LYS A 217 17.53 -15.28 -12.30
C LYS A 217 18.21 -16.66 -12.27
N ILE A 218 18.28 -17.29 -11.11
CA ILE A 218 18.85 -18.64 -10.98
C ILE A 218 17.98 -19.69 -11.67
N LEU A 219 16.66 -19.54 -11.62
CA LEU A 219 15.71 -20.46 -12.27
C LEU A 219 15.70 -20.34 -13.81
N SER A 220 16.15 -19.19 -14.34
CA SER A 220 16.11 -18.88 -15.77
C SER A 220 17.40 -19.24 -16.52
N VAL A 221 18.37 -19.81 -15.83
CA VAL A 221 19.64 -20.34 -16.37
C VAL A 221 19.54 -21.85 -16.56
#